data_3794609a8b3d3c6877dbf6a1d4be22e0
#
_entry.id   3794609a8b3d3c6877dbf6a1d4be22e0
#
_cell.length_a   1.000
_cell.length_b   1.000
_cell.length_c   1.000
_cell.angle_alpha   90.00
_cell.angle_beta   90.00
_cell.angle_gamma   90.00
#
_symmetry.space_group_name_H-M   'P 1'
#
loop_
_entity.id
_entity.type
_entity.pdbx_description
1 polymer ?
#
loop_
_entity_poly.entity_id
_entity_poly.type
_entity_poly.pdbx_seq_one_letter_code
_entity_poly.pdbx_strand_id
1 'polypeptide(L)'
;MSKLNVSRRTLLKGGALGALGLASGVLPGRMALADDKLTIGIIYVGSRQDYGYNQAHAVAAAALKAIPGVNVTEQENVPETIAVSKAMESMIELDGATLVFPTSFGYYPFMVDEAKKYGDIQFRHCGGLWTDKDPKNAGSYYAYLDQGHYVNGVAAGLSTKSNKIGFVAAKPIGTVLLNINSFALGLKKTNPNAAVQVIFTGDWSLPVREAEATNALIDAGCDVITCHVDSPKVVIQTAESRGALTCGHNASQAELAPKGFITGAEYKWVTLYKKFAGIIQSGGTLPNFERGGYDLDYVQNTPYGAGATDAAKKAGDEAKAFITAKNAIFVGPLKDNTGKEVIPAGTSHAPYDPWTEQTNFLIEGVQGSIT
;
A
#
# COMPACT_ATOMS: atom_id res chain seq x y z
N MET A 1 33.21 45.60 -10.40
CA MET A 1 33.38 44.59 -11.47
C MET A 1 32.27 43.57 -11.31
N SER A 2 31.21 43.76 -12.07
CA SER A 2 29.98 42.96 -12.02
C SER A 2 30.14 41.76 -12.95
N LYS A 3 30.03 40.52 -12.44
CA LYS A 3 29.98 39.30 -13.24
C LYS A 3 28.51 39.01 -13.59
N LEU A 4 28.15 39.21 -14.85
CA LEU A 4 26.88 38.79 -15.45
C LEU A 4 26.89 37.26 -15.59
N ASN A 5 26.00 36.60 -14.89
CA ASN A 5 25.67 35.20 -15.09
C ASN A 5 24.64 35.09 -16.26
N VAL A 6 25.11 34.63 -17.41
CA VAL A 6 24.25 34.38 -18.58
C VAL A 6 23.85 32.91 -18.56
N SER A 7 22.57 32.66 -18.34
CA SER A 7 21.97 31.32 -18.41
C SER A 7 22.04 30.77 -19.86
N ARG A 8 22.36 29.47 -20.00
CA ARG A 8 22.47 28.75 -21.29
C ARG A 8 21.19 28.76 -22.16
N ARG A 9 20.07 29.25 -21.63
CA ARG A 9 18.78 29.35 -22.36
C ARG A 9 18.66 30.58 -23.26
N THR A 10 19.54 31.56 -23.19
CA THR A 10 19.43 32.85 -23.91
C THR A 10 20.17 32.87 -25.27
N LEU A 11 20.93 31.84 -25.61
CA LEU A 11 21.79 31.81 -26.80
C LEU A 11 21.14 31.28 -28.09
N LEU A 12 19.86 30.92 -28.07
CA LEU A 12 19.18 30.35 -29.25
C LEU A 12 18.09 31.26 -29.89
N LYS A 13 18.05 32.55 -29.55
CA LYS A 13 17.14 33.52 -30.17
C LYS A 13 17.92 34.67 -30.81
N GLY A 14 18.49 34.43 -31.95
CA GLY A 14 19.09 35.50 -32.75
C GLY A 14 19.72 35.02 -34.03
N GLY A 15 18.99 35.11 -35.13
CA GLY A 15 19.58 34.96 -36.46
C GLY A 15 18.71 34.26 -37.49
N ALA A 16 17.91 35.02 -38.22
CA ALA A 16 17.68 34.84 -39.67
C ALA A 16 16.67 35.85 -40.19
N LEU A 17 17.16 36.87 -40.85
CA LEU A 17 16.43 37.67 -41.82
C LEU A 17 17.06 37.38 -43.20
N GLY A 18 16.22 36.99 -44.17
CA GLY A 18 16.54 37.20 -45.57
C GLY A 18 16.63 35.96 -46.46
N ALA A 19 15.57 35.62 -47.18
CA ALA A 19 15.54 35.51 -48.64
C ALA A 19 14.20 34.95 -49.12
N LEU A 20 13.50 35.67 -49.97
CA LEU A 20 12.32 35.22 -50.74
C LEU A 20 12.74 34.19 -51.78
N GLY A 21 12.00 33.09 -51.90
CA GLY A 21 12.08 32.11 -52.99
C GLY A 21 10.83 31.23 -53.00
N LEU A 22 10.14 31.25 -54.16
CA LEU A 22 8.85 30.63 -54.43
C LEU A 22 8.84 29.10 -54.40
N ALA A 23 7.65 28.59 -54.03
CA ALA A 23 6.99 27.39 -54.53
C ALA A 23 7.19 26.03 -53.80
N SER A 24 6.06 25.49 -53.58
CA SER A 24 5.60 24.10 -53.37
C SER A 24 5.28 23.71 -51.93
N GLY A 25 3.97 23.42 -51.77
CA GLY A 25 3.35 23.07 -50.54
C GLY A 25 3.95 21.80 -49.90
N VAL A 26 4.73 22.02 -48.88
CA VAL A 26 5.00 21.02 -47.86
C VAL A 26 4.42 21.59 -46.59
N LEU A 27 3.35 20.97 -46.10
CA LEU A 27 2.83 21.19 -44.77
C LEU A 27 4.03 21.12 -43.76
N PRO A 28 4.20 22.10 -42.87
CA PRO A 28 5.24 21.98 -41.86
C PRO A 28 4.91 20.73 -41.07
N GLY A 29 5.76 19.71 -41.23
CA GLY A 29 5.75 18.58 -40.33
C GLY A 29 5.78 19.13 -38.90
N ARG A 30 4.84 18.69 -38.07
CA ARG A 30 4.91 18.84 -36.64
C ARG A 30 6.35 18.45 -36.25
N MET A 31 7.18 19.43 -35.89
CA MET A 31 8.41 19.13 -35.16
C MET A 31 7.94 18.28 -33.98
N ALA A 32 8.33 17.03 -33.95
CA ALA A 32 8.23 16.22 -32.78
C ALA A 32 8.98 17.00 -31.69
N LEU A 33 8.22 17.60 -30.76
CA LEU A 33 8.79 18.07 -29.51
C LEU A 33 9.58 16.89 -28.95
N ALA A 34 10.81 17.13 -28.53
CA ALA A 34 11.61 16.15 -27.82
C ALA A 34 10.69 15.46 -26.82
N ASP A 35 10.62 14.14 -26.86
CA ASP A 35 9.86 13.31 -25.95
C ASP A 35 10.27 13.72 -24.52
N ASP A 36 9.50 14.61 -23.88
CA ASP A 36 9.68 14.94 -22.48
C ASP A 36 9.27 13.70 -21.70
N LYS A 37 10.28 12.85 -21.46
CA LYS A 37 10.06 11.60 -20.70
C LYS A 37 9.54 11.93 -19.33
N LEU A 38 8.41 11.34 -18.96
CA LEU A 38 7.91 11.40 -17.61
C LEU A 38 8.90 10.67 -16.67
N THR A 39 9.58 11.41 -15.80
CA THR A 39 10.45 10.81 -14.78
C THR A 39 9.71 10.73 -13.45
N ILE A 40 9.65 9.52 -12.90
CA ILE A 40 8.95 9.20 -11.65
C ILE A 40 9.96 8.77 -10.61
N GLY A 41 9.98 9.44 -9.46
CA GLY A 41 10.77 9.06 -8.29
C GLY A 41 9.96 8.20 -7.32
N ILE A 42 10.54 7.10 -6.82
CA ILE A 42 9.91 6.24 -5.82
C ILE A 42 10.88 6.00 -4.66
N ILE A 43 10.42 6.28 -3.44
CA ILE A 43 11.23 6.18 -2.22
C ILE A 43 10.63 5.13 -1.30
N TYR A 44 11.45 4.16 -0.89
CA TYR A 44 11.08 3.04 -0.04
C TYR A 44 11.74 3.18 1.34
N VAL A 45 10.98 2.86 2.39
CA VAL A 45 11.49 2.89 3.78
C VAL A 45 12.40 1.70 4.09
N GLY A 46 12.21 0.59 3.39
CA GLY A 46 12.99 -0.64 3.51
C GLY A 46 13.46 -1.18 2.18
N SER A 47 13.85 -2.45 2.17
CA SER A 47 14.32 -3.14 0.97
C SER A 47 13.18 -3.42 -0.01
N ARG A 48 13.42 -3.24 -1.28
CA ARG A 48 12.51 -3.63 -2.37
C ARG A 48 12.27 -5.14 -2.50
N GLN A 49 12.95 -5.95 -1.70
CA GLN A 49 12.87 -7.41 -1.67
C GLN A 49 12.46 -7.90 -0.26
N ASP A 50 11.61 -7.15 0.43
CA ASP A 50 11.16 -7.45 1.79
C ASP A 50 10.03 -8.48 1.87
N TYR A 51 9.58 -8.99 0.74
CA TYR A 51 8.40 -9.86 0.64
C TYR A 51 7.11 -9.21 1.17
N GLY A 52 7.05 -7.88 1.24
CA GLY A 52 5.94 -7.17 1.84
C GLY A 52 5.71 -5.79 1.25
N TYR A 53 5.71 -4.79 2.13
CA TYR A 53 5.29 -3.43 1.82
C TYR A 53 6.11 -2.79 0.69
N ASN A 54 7.43 -2.79 0.81
CA ASN A 54 8.28 -2.16 -0.18
C ASN A 54 8.32 -2.96 -1.49
N GLN A 55 8.25 -4.29 -1.43
CA GLN A 55 8.15 -5.12 -2.63
C GLN A 55 6.87 -4.86 -3.42
N ALA A 56 5.73 -4.63 -2.77
CA ALA A 56 4.48 -4.29 -3.45
C ALA A 56 4.62 -3.02 -4.30
N HIS A 57 5.28 -1.99 -3.77
CA HIS A 57 5.61 -0.78 -4.52
C HIS A 57 6.66 -1.02 -5.61
N ALA A 58 7.68 -1.84 -5.36
CA ALA A 58 8.71 -2.16 -6.34
C ALA A 58 8.17 -2.91 -7.55
N VAL A 59 7.18 -3.79 -7.37
CA VAL A 59 6.45 -4.44 -8.47
C VAL A 59 5.74 -3.39 -9.34
N ALA A 60 5.14 -2.37 -8.74
CA ALA A 60 4.53 -1.28 -9.49
C ALA A 60 5.58 -0.41 -10.20
N ALA A 61 6.72 -0.14 -9.58
CA ALA A 61 7.85 0.55 -10.21
C ALA A 61 8.36 -0.19 -11.45
N ALA A 62 8.52 -1.51 -11.36
CA ALA A 62 8.91 -2.34 -12.50
C ALA A 62 7.89 -2.26 -13.65
N ALA A 63 6.59 -2.24 -13.32
CA ALA A 63 5.53 -2.09 -14.31
C ALA A 63 5.50 -0.70 -14.97
N LEU A 64 5.90 0.36 -14.26
CA LEU A 64 6.06 1.71 -14.82
C LEU A 64 7.24 1.77 -15.80
N LYS A 65 8.36 1.13 -15.50
CA LYS A 65 9.54 1.07 -16.38
C LYS A 65 9.24 0.45 -17.75
N ALA A 66 8.19 -0.37 -17.84
CA ALA A 66 7.75 -0.98 -19.09
C ALA A 66 6.87 -0.06 -19.95
N ILE A 67 6.50 1.14 -19.46
CA ILE A 67 5.66 2.09 -20.21
C ILE A 67 6.57 2.96 -21.09
N PRO A 68 6.31 3.05 -22.41
CA PRO A 68 7.04 3.94 -23.29
C PRO A 68 6.99 5.40 -22.81
N GLY A 69 8.13 6.09 -22.83
CA GLY A 69 8.23 7.48 -22.39
C GLY A 69 8.23 7.68 -20.86
N VAL A 70 8.27 6.61 -20.06
CA VAL A 70 8.41 6.68 -18.59
C VAL A 70 9.83 6.27 -18.19
N ASN A 71 10.45 7.10 -17.36
CA ASN A 71 11.67 6.79 -16.63
C ASN A 71 11.35 6.68 -15.14
N VAL A 72 12.00 5.75 -14.41
CA VAL A 72 11.77 5.56 -12.98
C VAL A 72 13.11 5.55 -12.24
N THR A 73 13.24 6.46 -11.28
CA THR A 73 14.34 6.49 -10.32
C THR A 73 13.85 5.98 -8.97
N GLU A 74 14.69 5.22 -8.25
CA GLU A 74 14.28 4.51 -7.03
C GLU A 74 15.35 4.63 -5.96
N GLN A 75 14.95 4.85 -4.71
CA GLN A 75 15.85 4.83 -3.56
C GLN A 75 15.22 4.02 -2.42
N GLU A 76 15.96 3.03 -1.93
CA GLU A 76 15.50 2.13 -0.86
C GLU A 76 16.26 2.37 0.45
N ASN A 77 15.68 1.85 1.56
CA ASN A 77 16.24 1.98 2.91
C ASN A 77 16.38 3.45 3.37
N VAL A 78 15.43 4.29 2.99
CA VAL A 78 15.38 5.69 3.41
C VAL A 78 14.58 5.78 4.70
N PRO A 79 15.16 6.20 5.84
CA PRO A 79 14.42 6.28 7.10
C PRO A 79 13.41 7.42 7.11
N GLU A 80 12.37 7.33 7.95
CA GLU A 80 11.33 8.34 8.17
C GLU A 80 11.88 9.57 8.93
N THR A 81 12.89 10.22 8.35
CA THR A 81 13.60 11.39 8.89
C THR A 81 13.83 12.40 7.77
N ILE A 82 14.59 13.47 8.06
CA ILE A 82 15.04 14.43 7.03
C ILE A 82 15.76 13.79 5.83
N ALA A 83 16.18 12.54 5.94
CA ALA A 83 16.77 11.80 4.82
C ALA A 83 15.81 11.65 3.64
N VAL A 84 14.49 11.55 3.87
CA VAL A 84 13.50 11.47 2.79
C VAL A 84 13.37 12.77 2.01
N SER A 85 13.47 13.94 2.67
CA SER A 85 13.54 15.24 1.97
C SER A 85 14.73 15.27 1.01
N LYS A 86 15.91 14.88 1.47
CA LYS A 86 17.11 14.82 0.63
C LYS A 86 16.98 13.85 -0.54
N ALA A 87 16.28 12.73 -0.32
CA ALA A 87 16.00 11.78 -1.39
C ALA A 87 15.06 12.38 -2.45
N MET A 88 13.97 13.07 -2.04
CA MET A 88 13.09 13.78 -2.94
C MET A 88 13.81 14.88 -3.71
N GLU A 89 14.59 15.72 -3.03
CA GLU A 89 15.43 16.76 -3.66
C GLU A 89 16.37 16.18 -4.72
N SER A 90 17.08 15.09 -4.39
CA SER A 90 17.98 14.42 -5.33
C SER A 90 17.26 13.92 -6.58
N MET A 91 16.11 13.27 -6.41
CA MET A 91 15.30 12.77 -7.54
C MET A 91 14.81 13.92 -8.43
N ILE A 92 14.44 15.05 -7.84
CA ILE A 92 13.94 16.23 -8.57
C ILE A 92 15.09 16.94 -9.29
N GLU A 93 16.15 17.28 -8.56
CA GLU A 93 17.22 18.15 -9.05
C GLU A 93 18.24 17.43 -9.95
N LEU A 94 18.53 16.15 -9.66
CA LEU A 94 19.54 15.39 -10.39
C LEU A 94 18.92 14.47 -11.45
N ASP A 95 17.80 13.80 -11.11
CA ASP A 95 17.18 12.82 -12.01
C ASP A 95 16.05 13.43 -12.86
N GLY A 96 15.57 14.65 -12.52
CA GLY A 96 14.50 15.34 -13.23
C GLY A 96 13.13 14.75 -12.98
N ALA A 97 12.88 14.19 -11.80
CA ALA A 97 11.56 13.64 -11.45
C ALA A 97 10.51 14.74 -11.39
N THR A 98 9.37 14.51 -12.04
CA THR A 98 8.20 15.40 -12.05
C THR A 98 7.00 14.83 -11.28
N LEU A 99 7.05 13.55 -10.95
CA LEU A 99 6.16 12.87 -10.01
C LEU A 99 7.00 12.09 -9.02
N VAL A 100 6.73 12.26 -7.71
CA VAL A 100 7.45 11.56 -6.65
C VAL A 100 6.45 10.79 -5.76
N PHE A 101 6.72 9.52 -5.52
CA PHE A 101 6.02 8.65 -4.60
C PHE A 101 6.86 8.41 -3.34
N PRO A 102 6.70 9.21 -2.27
CA PRO A 102 7.22 8.87 -0.95
C PRO A 102 6.26 7.86 -0.30
N THR A 103 6.67 6.59 -0.26
CA THR A 103 5.71 5.50 0.00
C THR A 103 5.40 5.24 1.46
N SER A 104 6.30 5.60 2.39
CA SER A 104 6.09 5.30 3.81
C SER A 104 5.17 6.30 4.52
N PHE A 105 4.39 5.80 5.49
CA PHE A 105 3.43 6.60 6.27
C PHE A 105 4.07 7.83 6.93
N GLY A 106 5.24 7.67 7.56
CA GLY A 106 5.95 8.76 8.24
C GLY A 106 6.63 9.77 7.31
N TYR A 107 6.60 9.57 5.99
CA TYR A 107 7.13 10.55 5.03
C TYR A 107 6.23 11.76 4.80
N TYR A 108 4.96 11.69 5.25
CA TYR A 108 3.96 12.69 4.92
C TYR A 108 4.36 14.14 5.26
N PRO A 109 4.81 14.49 6.49
CA PRO A 109 5.18 15.87 6.81
C PRO A 109 6.32 16.40 5.94
N PHE A 110 7.31 15.56 5.65
CA PHE A 110 8.43 15.90 4.78
C PHE A 110 7.96 16.15 3.34
N MET A 111 7.06 15.31 2.82
CA MET A 111 6.48 15.47 1.48
C MET A 111 5.70 16.78 1.37
N VAL A 112 4.93 17.16 2.38
CA VAL A 112 4.19 18.42 2.39
C VAL A 112 5.13 19.62 2.32
N ASP A 113 6.27 19.56 3.01
CA ASP A 113 7.26 20.65 2.98
C ASP A 113 7.98 20.73 1.63
N GLU A 114 8.33 19.59 1.02
CA GLU A 114 8.90 19.56 -0.33
C GLU A 114 7.89 20.00 -1.40
N ALA A 115 6.60 19.69 -1.24
CA ALA A 115 5.56 20.17 -2.14
C ALA A 115 5.40 21.70 -2.13
N LYS A 116 5.60 22.35 -0.97
CA LYS A 116 5.64 23.82 -0.88
C LYS A 116 6.85 24.42 -1.60
N LYS A 117 8.00 23.72 -1.55
CA LYS A 117 9.26 24.15 -2.16
C LYS A 117 9.27 23.97 -3.68
N TYR A 118 8.71 22.85 -4.17
CA TYR A 118 8.71 22.47 -5.58
C TYR A 118 7.29 22.47 -6.17
N GLY A 119 6.74 23.66 -6.41
CA GLY A 119 5.33 23.84 -6.84
C GLY A 119 4.95 23.15 -8.14
N ASP A 120 5.90 22.93 -9.08
CA ASP A 120 5.67 22.28 -10.37
C ASP A 120 5.79 20.75 -10.31
N ILE A 121 6.28 20.19 -9.20
CA ILE A 121 6.45 18.74 -9.01
C ILE A 121 5.21 18.16 -8.35
N GLN A 122 4.76 17.01 -8.83
CA GLN A 122 3.64 16.28 -8.22
C GLN A 122 4.14 15.29 -7.17
N PHE A 123 3.50 15.27 -6.02
CA PHE A 123 3.80 14.32 -4.95
C PHE A 123 2.55 13.50 -4.61
N ARG A 124 2.70 12.18 -4.52
CA ARG A 124 1.60 11.26 -4.14
C ARG A 124 2.08 10.29 -3.08
N HIS A 125 1.68 10.57 -1.84
CA HIS A 125 2.05 9.82 -0.64
C HIS A 125 1.12 8.62 -0.41
N CYS A 126 1.66 7.49 0.03
CA CYS A 126 0.87 6.34 0.45
C CYS A 126 0.50 6.46 1.93
N GLY A 127 -0.81 6.54 2.25
CA GLY A 127 -1.24 6.59 3.65
C GLY A 127 -2.56 7.30 3.91
N GLY A 128 -3.18 7.90 2.89
CA GLY A 128 -4.51 8.50 3.02
C GLY A 128 -4.59 9.76 3.91
N LEU A 129 -3.49 10.50 4.05
CA LEU A 129 -3.39 11.61 5.02
C LEU A 129 -3.71 13.01 4.43
N TRP A 130 -3.83 13.12 3.11
CA TRP A 130 -4.05 14.43 2.47
C TRP A 130 -5.34 15.12 2.94
N THR A 131 -5.25 16.44 3.09
CA THR A 131 -6.37 17.34 3.39
C THR A 131 -6.39 18.51 2.41
N ASP A 132 -7.50 19.22 2.31
CA ASP A 132 -7.68 20.42 1.48
C ASP A 132 -6.81 21.63 1.90
N LYS A 133 -6.12 21.52 3.03
CA LYS A 133 -5.15 22.53 3.53
C LYS A 133 -3.75 22.34 2.99
N ASP A 134 -3.48 21.17 2.38
CA ASP A 134 -2.18 20.84 1.82
C ASP A 134 -1.93 21.52 0.46
N PRO A 135 -0.67 21.64 0.01
CA PRO A 135 -0.36 22.18 -1.30
C PRO A 135 -1.10 21.42 -2.42
N LYS A 136 -1.50 22.14 -3.48
CA LYS A 136 -2.28 21.54 -4.59
C LYS A 136 -1.54 20.47 -5.38
N ASN A 137 -0.22 20.50 -5.35
CA ASN A 137 0.65 19.50 -5.97
C ASN A 137 0.96 18.31 -5.05
N ALA A 138 0.60 18.38 -3.76
CA ALA A 138 0.59 17.26 -2.83
C ALA A 138 -0.69 16.44 -2.95
N GLY A 139 -0.58 15.15 -2.71
CA GLY A 139 -1.72 14.24 -2.65
C GLY A 139 -1.40 12.96 -1.92
N SER A 140 -2.43 12.19 -1.64
CA SER A 140 -2.31 10.92 -0.96
C SER A 140 -3.15 9.86 -1.65
N TYR A 141 -2.70 8.62 -1.58
CA TYR A 141 -3.49 7.47 -2.02
C TYR A 141 -3.55 6.42 -0.92
N TYR A 142 -4.61 5.62 -0.95
CA TYR A 142 -4.85 4.58 0.03
C TYR A 142 -5.56 3.40 -0.61
N ALA A 143 -5.16 2.18 -0.23
CA ALA A 143 -5.90 0.98 -0.60
C ALA A 143 -6.36 0.25 0.66
N TYR A 144 -7.63 -0.12 0.66
CA TYR A 144 -8.30 -0.78 1.78
C TYR A 144 -7.92 -2.25 1.85
N LEU A 145 -6.70 -2.53 2.34
CA LEU A 145 -6.15 -3.88 2.46
C LEU A 145 -6.90 -4.73 3.49
N ASP A 146 -7.65 -4.08 4.39
CA ASP A 146 -8.57 -4.71 5.32
C ASP A 146 -9.59 -5.61 4.61
N GLN A 147 -9.98 -5.27 3.37
CA GLN A 147 -10.83 -6.12 2.54
C GLN A 147 -10.15 -7.47 2.24
N GLY A 148 -8.85 -7.46 1.92
CA GLY A 148 -8.05 -8.67 1.75
C GLY A 148 -7.89 -9.44 3.05
N HIS A 149 -7.72 -8.75 4.17
CA HIS A 149 -7.66 -9.38 5.49
C HIS A 149 -8.97 -10.02 5.91
N TYR A 150 -10.12 -9.46 5.55
CA TYR A 150 -11.42 -10.12 5.77
C TYR A 150 -11.49 -11.45 5.02
N VAL A 151 -11.07 -11.50 3.76
CA VAL A 151 -11.02 -12.75 2.96
C VAL A 151 -10.04 -13.75 3.58
N ASN A 152 -8.85 -13.28 4.03
CA ASN A 152 -7.90 -14.11 4.77
C ASN A 152 -8.55 -14.73 6.02
N GLY A 153 -9.30 -13.94 6.80
CA GLY A 153 -10.00 -14.39 7.99
C GLY A 153 -11.06 -15.45 7.69
N VAL A 154 -11.87 -15.25 6.63
CA VAL A 154 -12.87 -16.21 6.16
C VAL A 154 -12.22 -17.56 5.82
N ALA A 155 -11.10 -17.53 5.08
CA ALA A 155 -10.38 -18.75 4.70
C ALA A 155 -9.68 -19.40 5.90
N ALA A 156 -9.09 -18.63 6.80
CA ALA A 156 -8.45 -19.11 8.01
C ALA A 156 -9.44 -19.83 8.95
N GLY A 157 -10.67 -19.33 9.06
CA GLY A 157 -11.72 -19.93 9.90
C GLY A 157 -12.09 -21.36 9.51
N LEU A 158 -11.98 -21.68 8.22
CA LEU A 158 -12.24 -23.02 7.68
C LEU A 158 -10.97 -23.89 7.57
N SER A 159 -9.81 -23.33 7.87
CA SER A 159 -8.52 -24.03 7.82
C SER A 159 -7.96 -24.36 9.20
N THR A 160 -8.26 -23.54 10.22
CA THR A 160 -7.80 -23.77 11.61
C THR A 160 -8.42 -25.03 12.22
N LYS A 161 -7.65 -25.70 13.07
CA LYS A 161 -8.08 -26.85 13.88
C LYS A 161 -8.14 -26.49 15.37
N SER A 162 -7.31 -25.55 15.80
CA SER A 162 -7.23 -25.11 17.20
C SER A 162 -8.26 -24.04 17.58
N ASN A 163 -8.87 -23.38 16.61
CA ASN A 163 -9.67 -22.15 16.76
C ASN A 163 -8.85 -20.98 17.36
N LYS A 164 -7.54 -21.03 17.30
CA LYS A 164 -6.65 -19.97 17.76
C LYS A 164 -5.79 -19.47 16.62
N ILE A 165 -5.91 -18.18 16.35
CA ILE A 165 -5.18 -17.51 15.27
C ILE A 165 -4.22 -16.51 15.89
N GLY A 166 -2.96 -16.53 15.46
CA GLY A 166 -1.96 -15.55 15.86
C GLY A 166 -1.87 -14.41 14.84
N PHE A 167 -1.83 -13.18 15.32
CA PHE A 167 -1.63 -11.99 14.51
C PHE A 167 -0.42 -11.21 15.03
N VAL A 168 0.67 -11.17 14.26
CA VAL A 168 1.85 -10.35 14.54
C VAL A 168 1.65 -8.98 13.93
N ALA A 169 1.62 -7.93 14.74
CA ALA A 169 1.32 -6.57 14.31
C ALA A 169 2.45 -5.60 14.62
N ALA A 170 2.65 -4.57 13.80
CA ALA A 170 3.67 -3.56 13.99
C ALA A 170 3.28 -2.56 15.11
N LYS A 171 2.50 -1.56 14.77
CA LYS A 171 2.09 -0.45 15.67
C LYS A 171 0.57 -0.44 15.81
N PRO A 172 0.00 -0.09 17.00
CA PRO A 172 -1.45 -0.03 17.18
C PRO A 172 -2.04 1.27 16.59
N ILE A 173 -1.92 1.48 15.30
CA ILE A 173 -2.52 2.62 14.58
C ILE A 173 -3.74 2.18 13.76
N GLY A 174 -4.58 3.14 13.37
CA GLY A 174 -5.88 2.89 12.75
C GLY A 174 -5.86 1.86 11.62
N THR A 175 -4.92 1.96 10.67
CA THR A 175 -4.82 1.02 9.54
C THR A 175 -4.45 -0.41 9.97
N VAL A 176 -3.61 -0.56 10.99
CA VAL A 176 -3.24 -1.88 11.53
C VAL A 176 -4.42 -2.49 12.28
N LEU A 177 -5.08 -1.70 13.14
CA LEU A 177 -6.26 -2.14 13.89
C LEU A 177 -7.43 -2.49 12.96
N LEU A 178 -7.62 -1.73 11.88
CA LEU A 178 -8.61 -2.02 10.85
C LEU A 178 -8.37 -3.39 10.20
N ASN A 179 -7.13 -3.70 9.83
CA ASN A 179 -6.78 -5.00 9.25
C ASN A 179 -7.00 -6.17 10.22
N ILE A 180 -6.63 -6.00 11.50
CA ILE A 180 -6.88 -7.00 12.55
C ILE A 180 -8.38 -7.25 12.72
N ASN A 181 -9.16 -6.17 12.85
CA ASN A 181 -10.60 -6.24 13.04
C ASN A 181 -11.31 -6.88 11.84
N SER A 182 -10.94 -6.50 10.62
CA SER A 182 -11.49 -7.08 9.39
C SER A 182 -11.18 -8.58 9.28
N PHE A 183 -9.93 -8.97 9.58
CA PHE A 183 -9.55 -10.39 9.67
C PHE A 183 -10.41 -11.14 10.68
N ALA A 184 -10.60 -10.59 11.89
CA ALA A 184 -11.40 -11.21 12.94
C ALA A 184 -12.89 -11.32 12.58
N LEU A 185 -13.46 -10.32 11.88
CA LEU A 185 -14.82 -10.38 11.35
C LEU A 185 -14.96 -11.49 10.29
N GLY A 186 -13.99 -11.60 9.38
CA GLY A 186 -13.96 -12.69 8.41
C GLY A 186 -13.83 -14.07 9.06
N LEU A 187 -12.97 -14.20 10.07
CA LEU A 187 -12.79 -15.41 10.86
C LEU A 187 -14.11 -15.85 11.53
N LYS A 188 -14.78 -14.92 12.20
CA LYS A 188 -16.04 -15.18 12.89
C LYS A 188 -17.19 -15.55 11.92
N LYS A 189 -17.14 -15.07 10.69
CA LYS A 189 -18.14 -15.40 9.66
C LYS A 189 -18.21 -16.90 9.37
N THR A 190 -17.08 -17.59 9.41
CA THR A 190 -16.96 -19.03 9.10
C THR A 190 -16.68 -19.89 10.31
N ASN A 191 -16.12 -19.31 11.38
CA ASN A 191 -15.83 -20.00 12.63
C ASN A 191 -16.09 -19.09 13.85
N PRO A 192 -17.34 -19.03 14.35
CA PRO A 192 -17.70 -18.19 15.50
C PRO A 192 -16.94 -18.51 16.80
N ASN A 193 -16.40 -19.74 16.92
CA ASN A 193 -15.65 -20.19 18.11
C ASN A 193 -14.17 -19.80 18.08
N ALA A 194 -13.66 -19.35 16.95
CA ALA A 194 -12.27 -18.97 16.81
C ALA A 194 -12.00 -17.57 17.38
N ALA A 195 -10.76 -17.38 17.88
CA ALA A 195 -10.28 -16.12 18.42
C ALA A 195 -8.93 -15.74 17.82
N VAL A 196 -8.67 -14.44 17.74
CA VAL A 196 -7.40 -13.87 17.28
C VAL A 196 -6.60 -13.41 18.49
N GLN A 197 -5.33 -13.85 18.62
CA GLN A 197 -4.37 -13.35 19.58
C GLN A 197 -3.39 -12.42 18.88
N VAL A 198 -3.26 -11.19 19.38
CA VAL A 198 -2.40 -10.16 18.75
C VAL A 198 -1.19 -9.88 19.62
N ILE A 199 0.00 -9.83 19.01
CA ILE A 199 1.22 -9.31 19.61
C ILE A 199 1.73 -8.14 18.75
N PHE A 200 1.86 -6.96 19.37
CA PHE A 200 2.47 -5.78 18.74
C PHE A 200 3.98 -5.79 18.95
N THR A 201 4.75 -5.64 17.87
CA THR A 201 6.23 -5.60 17.90
C THR A 201 6.77 -4.20 18.22
N GLY A 202 5.99 -3.16 17.94
CA GLY A 202 6.30 -1.76 18.23
C GLY A 202 6.90 -0.97 17.08
N ASP A 203 7.32 -1.62 15.98
CA ASP A 203 7.78 -0.93 14.75
C ASP A 203 7.47 -1.75 13.50
N TRP A 204 7.67 -1.12 12.33
CA TRP A 204 7.31 -1.66 11.02
C TRP A 204 8.09 -2.91 10.62
N SER A 205 9.36 -3.00 11.00
CA SER A 205 10.21 -4.15 10.71
C SER A 205 11.19 -4.39 11.86
N LEU A 206 10.94 -5.43 12.64
CA LEU A 206 11.78 -5.87 13.77
C LEU A 206 11.91 -7.40 13.71
N PRO A 207 12.76 -7.96 12.83
CA PRO A 207 12.79 -9.39 12.52
C PRO A 207 12.95 -10.29 13.75
N VAL A 208 13.75 -9.90 14.75
CA VAL A 208 13.93 -10.67 15.99
C VAL A 208 12.63 -10.72 16.80
N ARG A 209 11.99 -9.58 17.03
CA ARG A 209 10.71 -9.51 17.77
C ARG A 209 9.57 -10.18 17.01
N GLU A 210 9.58 -10.11 15.70
CA GLU A 210 8.60 -10.78 14.83
C GLU A 210 8.72 -12.31 14.95
N ALA A 211 9.95 -12.85 14.96
CA ALA A 211 10.19 -14.27 15.20
C ALA A 211 9.77 -14.70 16.60
N GLU A 212 10.11 -13.90 17.64
CA GLU A 212 9.73 -14.14 19.03
C GLU A 212 8.20 -14.13 19.19
N ALA A 213 7.52 -13.13 18.64
CA ALA A 213 6.06 -13.02 18.68
C ALA A 213 5.38 -14.20 17.95
N THR A 214 5.89 -14.59 16.79
CA THR A 214 5.40 -15.76 16.05
C THR A 214 5.53 -17.04 16.86
N ASN A 215 6.70 -17.29 17.45
CA ASN A 215 6.91 -18.45 18.32
C ASN A 215 5.99 -18.44 19.53
N ALA A 216 5.86 -17.31 20.23
CA ALA A 216 4.99 -17.17 21.38
C ALA A 216 3.51 -17.47 21.05
N LEU A 217 3.02 -17.01 19.89
CA LEU A 217 1.65 -17.31 19.43
C LEU A 217 1.45 -18.80 19.15
N ILE A 218 2.43 -19.45 18.49
CA ILE A 218 2.37 -20.89 18.21
C ILE A 218 2.44 -21.68 19.51
N ASP A 219 3.31 -21.29 20.46
CA ASP A 219 3.41 -21.93 21.79
C ASP A 219 2.12 -21.77 22.62
N ALA A 220 1.36 -20.68 22.41
CA ALA A 220 0.02 -20.48 22.97
C ALA A 220 -1.08 -21.33 22.29
N GLY A 221 -0.71 -22.10 21.25
CA GLY A 221 -1.58 -23.03 20.54
C GLY A 221 -2.26 -22.44 19.29
N CYS A 222 -1.77 -21.29 18.78
CA CYS A 222 -2.21 -20.80 17.48
C CYS A 222 -1.69 -21.70 16.36
N ASP A 223 -2.57 -22.18 15.50
CA ASP A 223 -2.23 -23.04 14.36
C ASP A 223 -2.33 -22.34 12.99
N VAL A 224 -2.77 -21.10 12.98
CA VAL A 224 -2.71 -20.19 11.83
C VAL A 224 -2.05 -18.89 12.28
N ILE A 225 -1.10 -18.40 11.50
CA ILE A 225 -0.40 -17.13 11.74
C ILE A 225 -0.63 -16.17 10.58
N THR A 226 -0.90 -14.92 10.91
CA THR A 226 -0.93 -13.79 9.96
C THR A 226 -0.24 -12.59 10.55
N CYS A 227 -0.07 -11.52 9.78
CA CYS A 227 0.63 -10.34 10.25
C CYS A 227 0.20 -9.04 9.58
N HIS A 228 0.63 -7.92 10.19
CA HIS A 228 0.73 -6.62 9.56
C HIS A 228 2.06 -5.99 10.00
N VAL A 229 3.12 -6.36 9.31
CA VAL A 229 4.47 -5.81 9.41
C VAL A 229 4.98 -5.52 8.01
N ASP A 230 6.00 -4.67 7.84
CA ASP A 230 6.50 -4.30 6.52
C ASP A 230 7.15 -5.47 5.79
N SER A 231 7.90 -6.32 6.53
CA SER A 231 8.58 -7.48 5.99
C SER A 231 8.03 -8.79 6.59
N PRO A 232 6.95 -9.36 6.05
CA PRO A 232 6.34 -10.59 6.57
C PRO A 232 7.23 -11.82 6.52
N LYS A 233 8.36 -11.77 5.83
CA LYS A 233 9.24 -12.92 5.57
C LYS A 233 9.54 -13.75 6.81
N VAL A 234 9.98 -13.10 7.90
CA VAL A 234 10.37 -13.80 9.13
C VAL A 234 9.16 -14.46 9.80
N VAL A 235 8.02 -13.77 9.87
CA VAL A 235 6.78 -14.30 10.45
C VAL A 235 6.35 -15.56 9.70
N ILE A 236 6.27 -15.48 8.38
CA ILE A 236 5.78 -16.57 7.53
C ILE A 236 6.74 -17.77 7.54
N GLN A 237 8.06 -17.54 7.43
CA GLN A 237 9.05 -18.62 7.49
C GLN A 237 9.11 -19.30 8.86
N THR A 238 8.99 -18.53 9.94
CA THR A 238 8.93 -19.08 11.30
C THR A 238 7.69 -19.96 11.47
N ALA A 239 6.52 -19.49 11.05
CA ALA A 239 5.27 -20.25 11.10
C ALA A 239 5.35 -21.55 10.28
N GLU A 240 5.82 -21.50 9.04
CA GLU A 240 6.00 -22.66 8.14
C GLU A 240 6.96 -23.69 8.78
N SER A 241 8.09 -23.23 9.35
CA SER A 241 9.07 -24.13 9.99
C SER A 241 8.51 -24.86 11.21
N ARG A 242 7.52 -24.25 11.88
CA ARG A 242 6.80 -24.80 13.04
C ARG A 242 5.55 -25.61 12.63
N GLY A 243 5.24 -25.72 11.32
CA GLY A 243 4.09 -26.46 10.80
C GLY A 243 2.75 -25.74 11.00
N ALA A 244 2.74 -24.43 11.33
CA ALA A 244 1.55 -23.63 11.38
C ALA A 244 1.13 -23.20 9.96
N LEU A 245 -0.18 -23.01 9.75
CA LEU A 245 -0.72 -22.42 8.54
C LEU A 245 -0.47 -20.90 8.52
N THR A 246 -0.49 -20.29 7.33
CA THR A 246 -0.20 -18.85 7.21
C THR A 246 -1.15 -18.13 6.28
N CYS A 247 -1.45 -16.86 6.62
CA CYS A 247 -2.04 -15.88 5.70
C CYS A 247 -1.07 -14.72 5.49
N GLY A 248 -0.87 -14.34 4.22
CA GLY A 248 0.09 -13.31 3.82
C GLY A 248 -0.43 -11.88 3.96
N HIS A 249 0.51 -10.90 3.84
CA HIS A 249 0.26 -9.48 3.98
C HIS A 249 1.13 -8.65 3.03
N ASN A 250 0.59 -7.59 2.45
CA ASN A 250 1.18 -6.61 1.53
C ASN A 250 1.58 -7.14 0.15
N ALA A 251 2.26 -8.27 0.07
CA ALA A 251 2.68 -8.94 -1.15
C ALA A 251 2.54 -10.46 -0.99
N SER A 252 2.85 -11.25 -2.03
CA SER A 252 2.79 -12.70 -1.94
C SER A 252 3.95 -13.27 -1.14
N GLN A 253 3.66 -14.14 -0.17
CA GLN A 253 4.62 -14.96 0.55
C GLN A 253 4.39 -16.46 0.30
N ALA A 254 3.65 -16.84 -0.75
CA ALA A 254 3.31 -18.25 -1.01
C ALA A 254 4.56 -19.16 -1.16
N GLU A 255 5.64 -18.64 -1.73
CA GLU A 255 6.90 -19.39 -1.88
C GLU A 255 7.64 -19.62 -0.56
N LEU A 256 7.37 -18.80 0.46
CA LEU A 256 7.98 -18.90 1.80
C LEU A 256 7.30 -19.94 2.69
N ALA A 257 6.07 -20.33 2.35
CA ALA A 257 5.27 -21.29 3.11
C ALA A 257 4.56 -22.29 2.17
N PRO A 258 5.31 -23.10 1.40
CA PRO A 258 4.72 -23.96 0.36
C PRO A 258 3.76 -25.02 0.90
N LYS A 259 3.81 -25.37 2.18
CA LYS A 259 2.94 -26.37 2.80
C LYS A 259 1.77 -25.75 3.54
N GLY A 260 2.00 -24.62 4.22
CA GLY A 260 1.04 -24.00 5.15
C GLY A 260 0.35 -22.75 4.62
N PHE A 261 0.70 -22.23 3.44
CA PHE A 261 0.10 -21.02 2.93
C PHE A 261 -1.38 -21.19 2.58
N ILE A 262 -2.25 -20.37 3.13
CA ILE A 262 -3.69 -20.34 2.83
C ILE A 262 -3.96 -19.38 1.66
N THR A 263 -3.78 -18.10 1.88
CA THR A 263 -3.89 -16.98 0.92
C THR A 263 -3.23 -15.75 1.55
N GLY A 264 -3.21 -14.60 0.86
CA GLY A 264 -2.61 -13.38 1.40
C GLY A 264 -3.32 -12.12 0.91
N ALA A 265 -3.41 -11.09 1.74
CA ALA A 265 -3.90 -9.78 1.33
C ALA A 265 -2.75 -9.01 0.66
N GLU A 266 -2.93 -8.55 -0.57
CA GLU A 266 -1.89 -7.88 -1.35
C GLU A 266 -2.35 -6.52 -1.85
N TYR A 267 -1.44 -5.56 -1.83
CA TYR A 267 -1.58 -4.32 -2.58
C TYR A 267 -1.33 -4.56 -4.08
N LYS A 268 -2.18 -3.97 -4.92
CA LYS A 268 -2.02 -4.01 -6.38
C LYS A 268 -1.71 -2.61 -6.91
N TRP A 269 -0.61 -2.02 -6.43
CA TRP A 269 -0.19 -0.67 -6.78
C TRP A 269 0.08 -0.47 -8.28
N VAL A 270 0.29 -1.54 -9.03
CA VAL A 270 0.45 -1.51 -10.50
C VAL A 270 -0.71 -0.79 -11.16
N THR A 271 -1.94 -1.06 -10.76
CA THR A 271 -3.16 -0.44 -11.31
C THR A 271 -3.16 1.07 -11.06
N LEU A 272 -2.90 1.47 -9.80
CA LEU A 272 -2.88 2.89 -9.40
C LEU A 272 -1.73 3.67 -10.07
N TYR A 273 -0.51 3.12 -10.06
CA TYR A 273 0.66 3.81 -10.58
C TYR A 273 0.57 4.01 -12.10
N LYS A 274 0.08 2.99 -12.83
CA LYS A 274 -0.21 3.11 -14.27
C LYS A 274 -1.29 4.15 -14.56
N LYS A 275 -2.34 4.22 -13.73
CA LYS A 275 -3.38 5.25 -13.83
C LYS A 275 -2.77 6.65 -13.70
N PHE A 276 -1.93 6.88 -12.68
CA PHE A 276 -1.31 8.19 -12.48
C PHE A 276 -0.34 8.57 -13.61
N ALA A 277 0.50 7.63 -14.05
CA ALA A 277 1.39 7.85 -15.19
C ALA A 277 0.60 8.21 -16.47
N GLY A 278 -0.48 7.48 -16.76
CA GLY A 278 -1.34 7.74 -17.92
C GLY A 278 -2.04 9.08 -17.87
N ILE A 279 -2.49 9.53 -16.69
CA ILE A 279 -3.08 10.86 -16.52
C ILE A 279 -2.07 11.95 -16.87
N ILE A 280 -0.83 11.86 -16.35
CA ILE A 280 0.21 12.86 -16.66
C ILE A 280 0.61 12.82 -18.13
N GLN A 281 0.81 11.64 -18.70
CA GLN A 281 1.18 11.50 -20.12
C GLN A 281 0.10 12.08 -21.08
N SER A 282 -1.18 12.06 -20.65
CA SER A 282 -2.27 12.68 -21.41
C SER A 282 -2.46 14.17 -21.11
N GLY A 283 -1.61 14.80 -20.31
CA GLY A 283 -1.72 16.21 -19.91
C GLY A 283 -2.83 16.48 -18.88
N GLY A 284 -3.32 15.45 -18.22
CA GLY A 284 -4.35 15.56 -17.19
C GLY A 284 -3.79 15.95 -15.81
N THR A 285 -4.70 16.29 -14.90
CA THR A 285 -4.38 16.64 -13.51
C THR A 285 -4.61 15.44 -12.61
N LEU A 286 -3.63 15.10 -11.78
CA LEU A 286 -3.76 14.03 -10.81
C LEU A 286 -4.74 14.40 -9.69
N PRO A 287 -5.60 13.47 -9.25
CA PRO A 287 -6.39 13.67 -8.03
C PRO A 287 -5.47 13.85 -6.81
N ASN A 288 -5.86 14.73 -5.90
CA ASN A 288 -5.11 14.91 -4.65
C ASN A 288 -5.40 13.78 -3.65
N PHE A 289 -6.57 13.12 -3.76
CA PHE A 289 -6.91 12.00 -2.91
C PHE A 289 -7.52 10.87 -3.73
N GLU A 290 -6.85 9.72 -3.71
CA GLU A 290 -7.30 8.52 -4.43
C GLU A 290 -7.37 7.35 -3.48
N ARG A 291 -8.50 6.64 -3.42
CA ARG A 291 -8.69 5.46 -2.58
C ARG A 291 -9.54 4.42 -3.27
N GLY A 292 -9.27 3.16 -2.94
CA GLY A 292 -9.99 2.04 -3.51
C GLY A 292 -9.67 0.71 -2.83
N GLY A 293 -10.35 -0.31 -3.23
CA GLY A 293 -10.17 -1.68 -2.78
C GLY A 293 -10.26 -2.64 -3.94
N TYR A 294 -11.01 -3.73 -3.76
CA TYR A 294 -11.26 -4.70 -4.83
C TYR A 294 -12.00 -4.10 -6.03
N ASP A 295 -12.92 -3.17 -5.81
CA ASP A 295 -13.75 -2.54 -6.85
C ASP A 295 -12.94 -1.71 -7.85
N LEU A 296 -11.80 -1.15 -7.41
CA LEU A 296 -10.86 -0.40 -8.26
C LEU A 296 -9.58 -1.19 -8.57
N ASP A 297 -9.54 -2.46 -8.20
CA ASP A 297 -8.39 -3.33 -8.43
C ASP A 297 -7.10 -2.82 -7.78
N TYR A 298 -7.21 -2.20 -6.58
CA TYR A 298 -6.06 -1.75 -5.77
C TYR A 298 -5.65 -2.76 -4.71
N VAL A 299 -6.50 -3.77 -4.47
CA VAL A 299 -6.28 -4.88 -3.55
C VAL A 299 -6.56 -6.20 -4.27
N GLN A 300 -5.78 -7.21 -3.95
CA GLN A 300 -6.02 -8.59 -4.40
C GLN A 300 -5.69 -9.58 -3.27
N ASN A 301 -6.04 -10.86 -3.47
CA ASN A 301 -5.48 -11.93 -2.65
C ASN A 301 -4.52 -12.77 -3.49
N THR A 302 -3.44 -13.23 -2.83
CA THR A 302 -2.58 -14.30 -3.37
C THR A 302 -3.44 -15.51 -3.70
N PRO A 303 -3.22 -16.19 -4.83
CA PRO A 303 -3.86 -17.48 -5.11
C PRO A 303 -3.75 -18.43 -3.93
N TYR A 304 -4.78 -19.22 -3.69
CA TYR A 304 -4.80 -20.14 -2.56
C TYR A 304 -3.69 -21.18 -2.65
N GLY A 305 -2.97 -21.35 -1.55
CA GLY A 305 -1.92 -22.34 -1.38
C GLY A 305 -2.40 -23.68 -0.82
N ALA A 306 -1.45 -24.55 -0.46
CA ALA A 306 -1.73 -25.87 0.05
C ALA A 306 -2.38 -25.91 1.44
N GLY A 307 -2.26 -24.82 2.22
CA GLY A 307 -2.91 -24.68 3.52
C GLY A 307 -4.43 -24.42 3.45
N ALA A 308 -4.95 -24.04 2.27
CA ALA A 308 -6.37 -23.76 2.10
C ALA A 308 -7.17 -25.03 1.78
N THR A 309 -8.21 -25.31 2.56
CA THR A 309 -9.20 -26.33 2.21
C THR A 309 -10.08 -25.88 1.04
N ASP A 310 -10.74 -26.82 0.33
CA ASP A 310 -11.63 -26.41 -0.76
C ASP A 310 -12.83 -25.59 -0.27
N ALA A 311 -13.29 -25.86 0.95
CA ALA A 311 -14.30 -25.04 1.61
C ALA A 311 -13.80 -23.61 1.87
N ALA A 312 -12.53 -23.46 2.30
CA ALA A 312 -11.90 -22.17 2.51
C ALA A 312 -11.76 -21.37 1.21
N LYS A 313 -11.36 -22.01 0.12
CA LYS A 313 -11.27 -21.37 -1.21
C LYS A 313 -12.61 -20.82 -1.66
N LYS A 314 -13.65 -21.69 -1.61
CA LYS A 314 -15.01 -21.30 -2.01
C LYS A 314 -15.55 -20.13 -1.17
N ALA A 315 -15.45 -20.23 0.17
CA ALA A 315 -15.95 -19.19 1.06
C ALA A 315 -15.17 -17.86 0.91
N GLY A 316 -13.84 -17.94 0.67
CA GLY A 316 -13.03 -16.77 0.40
C GLY A 316 -13.40 -16.07 -0.92
N ASP A 317 -13.68 -16.82 -1.98
CA ASP A 317 -14.15 -16.25 -3.25
C ASP A 317 -15.54 -15.60 -3.12
N GLU A 318 -16.44 -16.20 -2.35
CA GLU A 318 -17.76 -15.62 -2.03
C GLU A 318 -17.59 -14.33 -1.20
N ALA A 319 -16.67 -14.30 -0.23
CA ALA A 319 -16.36 -13.11 0.57
C ALA A 319 -15.78 -11.99 -0.30
N LYS A 320 -14.86 -12.32 -1.21
CA LYS A 320 -14.32 -11.35 -2.16
C LYS A 320 -15.40 -10.76 -3.05
N ALA A 321 -16.28 -11.59 -3.61
CA ALA A 321 -17.41 -11.13 -4.42
C ALA A 321 -18.36 -10.22 -3.61
N PHE A 322 -18.64 -10.58 -2.35
CA PHE A 322 -19.47 -9.79 -1.44
C PHE A 322 -18.89 -8.38 -1.22
N ILE A 323 -17.59 -8.26 -0.96
CA ILE A 323 -16.92 -6.96 -0.74
C ILE A 323 -16.83 -6.17 -2.03
N THR A 324 -16.49 -6.82 -3.16
CA THR A 324 -16.39 -6.17 -4.47
C THR A 324 -17.73 -5.53 -4.87
N ALA A 325 -18.85 -6.13 -4.46
CA ALA A 325 -20.19 -5.56 -4.60
C ALA A 325 -20.50 -4.42 -3.59
N LYS A 326 -19.50 -3.91 -2.87
CA LYS A 326 -19.57 -2.80 -1.90
C LYS A 326 -20.44 -3.07 -0.69
N ASN A 327 -20.62 -4.33 -0.32
CA ASN A 327 -21.31 -4.65 0.93
C ASN A 327 -20.43 -4.34 2.15
N ALA A 328 -21.05 -3.86 3.22
CA ALA A 328 -20.36 -3.53 4.46
C ALA A 328 -19.94 -4.79 5.23
N ILE A 329 -18.71 -4.82 5.72
CA ILE A 329 -18.23 -5.85 6.65
C ILE A 329 -18.34 -5.41 8.12
N PHE A 330 -18.34 -4.11 8.38
CA PHE A 330 -18.54 -3.52 9.70
C PHE A 330 -20.02 -3.24 9.93
N VAL A 331 -20.72 -4.20 10.53
CA VAL A 331 -22.17 -4.18 10.76
C VAL A 331 -22.46 -4.40 12.25
N GLY A 332 -23.32 -3.57 12.81
CA GLY A 332 -23.75 -3.69 14.20
C GLY A 332 -24.86 -4.74 14.43
N PRO A 333 -25.03 -5.20 15.68
CA PRO A 333 -24.29 -4.71 16.84
C PRO A 333 -22.85 -5.27 16.87
N LEU A 334 -21.88 -4.40 17.11
CA LEU A 334 -20.48 -4.79 17.27
C LEU A 334 -19.92 -4.16 18.52
N LYS A 335 -19.18 -4.95 19.32
CA LYS A 335 -18.49 -4.50 20.53
C LYS A 335 -16.99 -4.53 20.32
N ASP A 336 -16.28 -3.69 21.06
CA ASP A 336 -14.83 -3.83 21.21
C ASP A 336 -14.49 -4.97 22.18
N ASN A 337 -13.21 -5.28 22.33
CA ASN A 337 -12.72 -6.36 23.18
C ASN A 337 -12.81 -6.05 24.69
N THR A 338 -13.26 -4.83 25.06
CA THR A 338 -13.63 -4.48 26.45
C THR A 338 -15.10 -4.66 26.74
N GLY A 339 -15.92 -4.94 25.72
CA GLY A 339 -17.38 -5.09 25.80
C GLY A 339 -18.16 -3.81 25.52
N LYS A 340 -17.52 -2.70 25.19
CA LYS A 340 -18.17 -1.44 24.82
C LYS A 340 -18.71 -1.56 23.38
N GLU A 341 -19.97 -1.15 23.19
CA GLU A 341 -20.57 -1.08 21.83
C GLU A 341 -19.87 -0.01 20.99
N VAL A 342 -19.39 -0.40 19.79
CA VAL A 342 -18.71 0.48 18.82
C VAL A 342 -19.54 0.70 17.56
N ILE A 343 -20.44 -0.25 17.22
CA ILE A 343 -21.44 -0.10 16.16
C ILE A 343 -22.78 -0.56 16.71
N PRO A 344 -23.77 0.33 16.83
CA PRO A 344 -25.13 -0.03 17.31
C PRO A 344 -25.84 -0.98 16.36
N ALA A 345 -26.81 -1.73 16.91
CA ALA A 345 -27.69 -2.57 16.11
C ALA A 345 -28.39 -1.77 15.01
N GLY A 346 -28.45 -2.34 13.80
CA GLY A 346 -29.08 -1.70 12.64
C GLY A 346 -28.22 -0.62 11.96
N THR A 347 -26.98 -0.41 12.43
CA THR A 347 -26.02 0.50 11.81
C THR A 347 -24.94 -0.30 11.07
N SER A 348 -24.41 0.24 9.97
CA SER A 348 -23.28 -0.32 9.24
C SER A 348 -22.41 0.78 8.66
N HIS A 349 -21.13 0.49 8.48
CA HIS A 349 -20.20 1.36 7.79
C HIS A 349 -19.87 0.78 6.42
N ALA A 350 -20.20 1.55 5.38
CA ALA A 350 -19.91 1.18 3.99
C ALA A 350 -18.39 1.10 3.75
N PRO A 351 -17.94 0.39 2.70
CA PRO A 351 -16.57 0.50 2.24
C PRO A 351 -16.17 1.96 2.03
N TYR A 352 -14.96 2.33 2.47
CA TYR A 352 -14.40 3.69 2.38
C TYR A 352 -15.04 4.74 3.30
N ASP A 353 -15.85 4.30 4.29
CA ASP A 353 -16.34 5.19 5.32
C ASP A 353 -15.16 5.72 6.15
N PRO A 354 -15.00 7.05 6.32
CA PRO A 354 -13.95 7.65 7.15
C PRO A 354 -13.93 7.12 8.59
N TRP A 355 -15.03 6.60 9.09
CA TRP A 355 -15.10 5.96 10.41
C TRP A 355 -14.13 4.77 10.51
N THR A 356 -13.99 3.97 9.45
CA THR A 356 -13.09 2.81 9.44
C THR A 356 -11.62 3.21 9.54
N GLU A 357 -11.25 4.37 8.95
CA GLU A 357 -9.88 4.90 8.98
C GLU A 357 -9.50 5.43 10.38
N GLN A 358 -10.49 5.73 11.23
CA GLN A 358 -10.30 6.23 12.60
C GLN A 358 -10.35 5.12 13.64
N THR A 359 -10.25 3.86 13.24
CA THR A 359 -10.26 2.70 14.13
C THR A 359 -9.20 2.84 15.23
N ASN A 360 -9.61 2.81 16.48
CA ASN A 360 -8.75 2.93 17.67
C ASN A 360 -9.09 1.88 18.73
N PHE A 361 -9.64 0.75 18.32
CA PHE A 361 -10.06 -0.36 19.18
C PHE A 361 -9.82 -1.69 18.48
N LEU A 362 -9.79 -2.77 19.25
CA LEU A 362 -9.90 -4.15 18.78
C LEU A 362 -11.31 -4.65 19.04
N ILE A 363 -11.88 -5.44 18.13
CA ILE A 363 -13.23 -5.98 18.30
C ILE A 363 -13.27 -7.17 19.27
N GLU A 364 -14.45 -7.50 19.76
CA GLU A 364 -14.70 -8.71 20.54
C GLU A 364 -14.22 -9.98 19.79
N GLY A 365 -13.54 -10.90 20.55
CA GLY A 365 -12.89 -12.08 19.98
C GLY A 365 -11.45 -11.84 19.53
N VAL A 366 -10.95 -10.62 19.64
CA VAL A 366 -9.53 -10.29 19.51
C VAL A 366 -8.93 -10.10 20.90
N GLN A 367 -7.91 -10.89 21.21
CA GLN A 367 -7.17 -10.86 22.49
C GLN A 367 -5.87 -10.07 22.27
N GLY A 368 -5.67 -8.99 22.99
CA GLY A 368 -4.53 -8.09 22.90
C GLY A 368 -4.83 -6.74 23.52
N SER A 369 -3.79 -5.91 23.71
CA SER A 369 -3.91 -4.53 24.18
C SER A 369 -3.33 -3.59 23.14
N ILE A 370 -3.96 -2.42 22.99
CA ILE A 370 -3.47 -1.30 22.16
C ILE A 370 -2.71 -0.25 22.99
N THR A 371 -2.58 -0.48 24.31
CA THR A 371 -1.88 0.38 25.29
C THR A 371 -0.66 -0.32 25.85
#